data_70155cafd0a6ee083962c67a36549cba
#
_entry.id   70155cafd0a6ee083962c67a36549cba
#
_cell.length_a   1.000
_cell.length_b   1.000
_cell.length_c   1.000
_cell.angle_alpha   90.00
_cell.angle_beta   90.00
_cell.angle_gamma   90.00
#
_symmetry.space_group_name_H-M   'P 1'
#
loop_
_entity.id
_entity.type
_entity.pdbx_description
1 polymer ?
#
loop_
_entity_poly.entity_id
_entity_poly.type
_entity_poly.pdbx_seq_one_letter_code
_entity_poly.pdbx_strand_id
1 'polypeptide(L)'
;MNERKRMPSLIIDEVLLLVDAYFELQYEQDSNAKKFIVETLSENMRKLPFYPEERLNPEFRSVSGMHMCLANVGYIDPNNPSKFGHGSALQRKVFEFFSDKRDLLHKMANAIVNLSGKSFPLDYSFESSMTGIILPSYHLLIERNNKNVAAIRREMKANGKAICNVCGINLDDYYTEGERILEIHIDLPLYKNDSKLVVSPCDLVGICPACHKLAHSSPLDYEIKELEKYIR
;
A
#
# COMPACT_ATOMS: atom_id res chain seq x y z
N MET A 1 -19.88 33.80 -11.68
CA MET A 1 -18.79 33.00 -12.31
C MET A 1 -18.45 31.91 -11.33
N ASN A 2 -18.82 30.65 -11.61
CA ASN A 2 -18.39 29.52 -10.77
C ASN A 2 -16.87 29.38 -10.97
N GLU A 3 -16.07 29.67 -9.94
CA GLU A 3 -14.68 29.29 -9.92
C GLU A 3 -14.59 27.76 -10.09
N ARG A 4 -13.97 27.30 -11.17
CA ARG A 4 -13.69 25.88 -11.36
C ARG A 4 -12.74 25.45 -10.25
N LYS A 5 -13.27 24.83 -9.21
CA LYS A 5 -12.45 24.24 -8.12
C LYS A 5 -11.46 23.27 -8.77
N ARG A 6 -10.17 23.51 -8.54
CA ARG A 6 -9.10 22.64 -9.06
C ARG A 6 -9.25 21.24 -8.47
N MET A 7 -9.21 20.22 -9.30
CA MET A 7 -9.23 18.83 -8.83
C MET A 7 -8.03 18.55 -7.92
N PRO A 8 -8.21 17.76 -6.85
CA PRO A 8 -7.12 17.41 -5.95
C PRO A 8 -6.03 16.62 -6.69
N SER A 9 -4.79 16.81 -6.27
CA SER A 9 -3.65 16.05 -6.78
C SER A 9 -3.84 14.55 -6.55
N LEU A 10 -3.23 13.72 -7.39
CA LEU A 10 -3.21 12.28 -7.18
C LEU A 10 -2.41 11.96 -5.92
N ILE A 11 -2.96 11.09 -5.08
CA ILE A 11 -2.25 10.50 -3.95
C ILE A 11 -1.50 9.23 -4.38
N ILE A 12 -0.71 8.68 -3.50
CA ILE A 12 0.18 7.54 -3.81
C ILE A 12 -0.59 6.32 -4.31
N ASP A 13 -1.72 5.95 -3.70
CA ASP A 13 -2.53 4.81 -4.12
C ASP A 13 -3.05 5.00 -5.55
N GLU A 14 -3.50 6.21 -5.89
CA GLU A 14 -3.94 6.55 -7.24
C GLU A 14 -2.79 6.52 -8.25
N VAL A 15 -1.58 6.94 -7.84
CA VAL A 15 -0.40 6.91 -8.71
C VAL A 15 0.08 5.48 -8.94
N LEU A 16 -0.03 4.59 -7.95
CA LEU A 16 0.27 3.15 -8.14
C LEU A 16 -0.67 2.53 -9.18
N LEU A 17 -1.98 2.77 -9.07
CA LEU A 17 -2.95 2.31 -10.08
C LEU A 17 -2.69 2.91 -11.46
N LEU A 18 -2.32 4.19 -11.52
CA LEU A 18 -2.03 4.89 -12.78
C LEU A 18 -0.82 4.32 -13.50
N VAL A 19 0.28 4.08 -12.78
CA VAL A 19 1.53 3.56 -13.36
C VAL A 19 1.36 2.09 -13.75
N ASP A 20 0.60 1.30 -13.00
CA ASP A 20 0.26 -0.07 -13.35
C ASP A 20 -0.52 -0.13 -14.67
N ALA A 21 -1.61 0.64 -14.78
CA ALA A 21 -2.40 0.76 -16.01
C ALA A 21 -1.55 1.28 -17.21
N TYR A 22 -0.59 2.17 -16.97
CA TYR A 22 0.34 2.63 -18.00
C TYR A 22 1.18 1.47 -18.52
N PHE A 23 1.72 0.61 -17.65
CA PHE A 23 2.49 -0.55 -18.07
C PHE A 23 1.63 -1.59 -18.80
N GLU A 24 0.39 -1.83 -18.37
CA GLU A 24 -0.54 -2.71 -19.09
C GLU A 24 -0.79 -2.22 -20.52
N LEU A 25 -1.04 -0.91 -20.69
CA LEU A 25 -1.27 -0.28 -22.00
C LEU A 25 -0.11 -0.44 -22.98
N GLN A 26 1.13 -0.60 -22.49
CA GLN A 26 2.30 -0.82 -23.35
C GLN A 26 2.30 -2.19 -24.03
N TYR A 27 1.71 -3.20 -23.39
CA TYR A 27 1.66 -4.57 -23.93
C TYR A 27 0.39 -4.84 -24.73
N GLU A 28 -0.67 -4.10 -24.47
CA GLU A 28 -1.95 -4.28 -25.13
C GLU A 28 -1.88 -3.75 -26.59
N GLN A 29 -2.44 -4.49 -27.53
CA GLN A 29 -2.50 -4.10 -28.95
C GLN A 29 -3.92 -3.76 -29.37
N ASP A 30 -4.93 -4.41 -28.77
CA ASP A 30 -6.31 -4.15 -29.11
C ASP A 30 -6.80 -2.79 -28.58
N SER A 31 -7.41 -2.01 -29.46
CA SER A 31 -7.88 -0.66 -29.13
C SER A 31 -9.07 -0.67 -28.13
N ASN A 32 -9.91 -1.71 -28.19
CA ASN A 32 -11.03 -1.84 -27.26
C ASN A 32 -10.54 -2.23 -25.87
N ALA A 33 -9.54 -3.14 -25.80
CA ALA A 33 -8.90 -3.50 -24.54
C ALA A 33 -8.18 -2.30 -23.91
N LYS A 34 -7.46 -1.49 -24.70
CA LYS A 34 -6.87 -0.22 -24.22
C LYS A 34 -7.91 0.72 -23.62
N LYS A 35 -9.03 0.89 -24.31
CA LYS A 35 -10.13 1.72 -23.82
C LYS A 35 -10.68 1.17 -22.50
N PHE A 36 -10.88 -0.14 -22.40
CA PHE A 36 -11.36 -0.81 -21.19
C PHE A 36 -10.40 -0.63 -20.01
N ILE A 37 -9.08 -0.71 -20.22
CA ILE A 37 -8.08 -0.44 -19.17
C ILE A 37 -8.26 0.97 -18.60
N VAL A 38 -8.43 2.00 -19.45
CA VAL A 38 -8.57 3.38 -18.98
C VAL A 38 -9.92 3.61 -18.28
N GLU A 39 -11.00 3.01 -18.77
CA GLU A 39 -12.31 3.05 -18.13
C GLU A 39 -12.25 2.39 -16.74
N THR A 40 -11.64 1.20 -16.64
CA THR A 40 -11.44 0.48 -15.39
C THR A 40 -10.58 1.28 -14.41
N LEU A 41 -9.50 1.91 -14.87
CA LEU A 41 -8.67 2.80 -14.04
C LEU A 41 -9.51 3.94 -13.45
N SER A 42 -10.30 4.62 -14.29
CA SER A 42 -11.21 5.70 -13.86
C SER A 42 -12.18 5.22 -12.77
N GLU A 43 -12.84 4.08 -13.01
CA GLU A 43 -13.77 3.49 -12.04
C GLU A 43 -13.10 3.12 -10.72
N ASN A 44 -11.94 2.46 -10.75
CA ASN A 44 -11.21 2.06 -9.57
C ASN A 44 -10.78 3.27 -8.75
N MET A 45 -10.24 4.32 -9.38
CA MET A 45 -9.88 5.55 -8.68
C MET A 45 -11.08 6.23 -8.02
N ARG A 46 -12.25 6.20 -8.65
CA ARG A 46 -13.48 6.76 -8.08
C ARG A 46 -14.05 5.91 -6.93
N LYS A 47 -13.70 4.64 -6.83
CA LYS A 47 -14.09 3.74 -5.72
C LYS A 47 -13.20 3.89 -4.50
N LEU A 48 -12.01 4.49 -4.63
CA LEU A 48 -11.11 4.69 -3.49
C LEU A 48 -11.78 5.56 -2.41
N PRO A 49 -11.54 5.32 -1.12
CA PRO A 49 -12.24 5.99 -0.01
C PRO A 49 -11.80 7.44 0.20
N PHE A 50 -11.09 8.03 -0.75
CA PHE A 50 -10.60 9.41 -0.69
C PHE A 50 -11.55 10.40 -1.36
N TYR A 51 -11.48 11.66 -0.94
CA TYR A 51 -12.19 12.78 -1.57
C TYR A 51 -13.72 12.54 -1.72
N PRO A 52 -14.45 12.28 -0.64
CA PRO A 52 -15.87 11.92 -0.71
C PRO A 52 -16.74 13.01 -1.34
N GLU A 53 -16.38 14.29 -1.15
CA GLU A 53 -17.10 15.43 -1.75
C GLU A 53 -16.79 15.56 -3.25
N GLU A 54 -15.52 15.47 -3.62
CA GLU A 54 -15.09 15.60 -5.02
C GLU A 54 -15.60 14.47 -5.91
N ARG A 55 -15.80 13.27 -5.35
CA ARG A 55 -16.38 12.11 -6.08
C ARG A 55 -17.78 12.35 -6.60
N LEU A 56 -18.51 13.31 -6.05
CA LEU A 56 -19.84 13.72 -6.56
C LEU A 56 -19.73 14.49 -7.88
N ASN A 57 -18.55 15.03 -8.19
CA ASN A 57 -18.31 15.71 -9.46
C ASN A 57 -18.06 14.68 -10.58
N PRO A 58 -18.81 14.71 -11.70
CA PRO A 58 -18.58 13.82 -12.84
C PRO A 58 -17.17 13.91 -13.43
N GLU A 59 -16.53 15.07 -13.33
CA GLU A 59 -15.17 15.30 -13.83
C GLU A 59 -14.08 14.72 -12.92
N PHE A 60 -14.42 14.35 -11.67
CA PHE A 60 -13.46 13.77 -10.75
C PHE A 60 -12.98 12.42 -11.25
N ARG A 61 -11.68 12.30 -11.50
CA ARG A 61 -11.04 11.08 -12.02
C ARG A 61 -11.76 10.53 -13.27
N SER A 62 -12.26 11.41 -14.13
CA SER A 62 -12.96 11.02 -15.38
C SER A 62 -12.01 10.30 -16.34
N VAL A 63 -12.57 9.52 -17.26
CA VAL A 63 -11.80 8.80 -18.29
C VAL A 63 -10.91 9.76 -19.08
N SER A 64 -11.41 10.94 -19.45
CA SER A 64 -10.61 11.99 -20.12
C SER A 64 -9.46 12.47 -19.24
N GLY A 65 -9.71 12.66 -17.92
CA GLY A 65 -8.67 13.01 -16.96
C GLY A 65 -7.60 11.90 -16.82
N MET A 66 -8.01 10.63 -16.86
CA MET A 66 -7.06 9.52 -16.81
C MET A 66 -6.19 9.45 -18.06
N HIS A 67 -6.71 9.71 -19.26
CA HIS A 67 -5.88 9.83 -20.45
C HIS A 67 -4.80 10.90 -20.31
N MET A 68 -5.11 12.06 -19.73
CA MET A 68 -4.11 13.09 -19.48
C MET A 68 -3.06 12.64 -18.45
N CYS A 69 -3.48 11.98 -17.37
CA CYS A 69 -2.58 11.46 -16.35
C CYS A 69 -1.65 10.37 -16.91
N LEU A 70 -2.16 9.47 -17.76
CA LEU A 70 -1.38 8.45 -18.46
C LEU A 70 -0.36 9.08 -19.42
N ALA A 71 -0.74 10.14 -20.14
CA ALA A 71 0.19 10.89 -20.98
C ALA A 71 1.33 11.52 -20.16
N ASN A 72 1.05 11.98 -18.93
CA ASN A 72 2.07 12.49 -18.02
C ASN A 72 3.05 11.39 -17.57
N VAL A 73 2.58 10.15 -17.35
CA VAL A 73 3.47 9.00 -17.10
C VAL A 73 4.29 8.68 -18.35
N GLY A 74 3.67 8.71 -19.54
CA GLY A 74 4.38 8.52 -20.81
C GLY A 74 5.49 9.54 -21.04
N TYR A 75 5.34 10.78 -20.57
CA TYR A 75 6.41 11.79 -20.61
C TYR A 75 7.60 11.43 -19.71
N ILE A 76 7.36 10.73 -18.61
CA ILE A 76 8.41 10.29 -17.68
C ILE A 76 9.18 9.10 -18.25
N ASP A 77 8.52 8.23 -19.01
CA ASP A 77 9.11 7.01 -19.58
C ASP A 77 10.17 7.36 -20.66
N PRO A 78 11.45 7.05 -20.44
CA PRO A 78 12.50 7.34 -21.42
C PRO A 78 12.35 6.56 -22.73
N ASN A 79 11.64 5.43 -22.72
CA ASN A 79 11.43 4.59 -23.89
C ASN A 79 10.22 5.03 -24.74
N ASN A 80 9.31 5.79 -24.14
CA ASN A 80 8.12 6.32 -24.82
C ASN A 80 7.86 7.78 -24.42
N PRO A 81 8.74 8.72 -24.76
CA PRO A 81 8.58 10.11 -24.37
C PRO A 81 7.37 10.73 -25.07
N SER A 82 6.30 10.96 -24.35
CA SER A 82 5.19 11.79 -24.80
C SER A 82 5.68 13.23 -24.99
N LYS A 83 5.26 13.87 -26.07
CA LYS A 83 5.54 15.30 -26.28
C LYS A 83 4.66 16.21 -25.41
N PHE A 84 3.63 15.66 -24.79
CA PHE A 84 2.65 16.39 -23.97
C PHE A 84 2.69 15.86 -22.55
N GLY A 85 2.89 16.75 -21.60
CA GLY A 85 2.72 16.46 -20.20
C GLY A 85 3.85 16.98 -19.33
N HIS A 86 3.56 17.04 -18.05
CA HIS A 86 4.50 17.32 -16.98
C HIS A 86 4.24 16.29 -15.89
N GLY A 87 4.99 15.20 -15.87
CA GLY A 87 4.86 14.19 -14.81
C GLY A 87 5.16 14.82 -13.44
N SER A 88 4.33 14.55 -12.46
CA SER A 88 4.57 14.99 -11.08
C SER A 88 5.80 14.28 -10.49
N ALA A 89 6.38 14.86 -9.45
CA ALA A 89 7.50 14.23 -8.74
C ALA A 89 7.11 12.86 -8.16
N LEU A 90 5.85 12.70 -7.71
CA LEU A 90 5.34 11.44 -7.19
C LEU A 90 5.20 10.39 -8.31
N GLN A 91 4.64 10.76 -9.46
CA GLN A 91 4.56 9.86 -10.63
C GLN A 91 5.95 9.38 -11.06
N ARG A 92 6.94 10.29 -11.09
CA ARG A 92 8.32 9.95 -11.43
C ARG A 92 8.92 8.95 -10.44
N LYS A 93 8.79 9.20 -9.14
CA LYS A 93 9.30 8.29 -8.10
C LYS A 93 8.69 6.89 -8.21
N VAL A 94 7.38 6.78 -8.40
CA VAL A 94 6.69 5.49 -8.54
C VAL A 94 7.12 4.81 -9.82
N PHE A 95 7.17 5.51 -10.95
CA PHE A 95 7.60 4.94 -12.23
C PHE A 95 9.03 4.40 -12.15
N GLU A 96 9.99 5.22 -11.67
CA GLU A 96 11.39 4.82 -11.55
C GLU A 96 11.58 3.62 -10.62
N PHE A 97 10.84 3.58 -9.50
CA PHE A 97 10.95 2.49 -8.54
C PHE A 97 10.39 1.15 -9.05
N PHE A 98 9.31 1.19 -9.85
CA PHE A 98 8.63 -0.01 -10.32
C PHE A 98 8.92 -0.38 -11.77
N SER A 99 9.76 0.36 -12.48
CA SER A 99 10.08 0.10 -13.90
C SER A 99 10.61 -1.31 -14.16
N ASP A 100 11.36 -1.87 -13.21
CA ASP A 100 11.91 -3.23 -13.21
C ASP A 100 11.15 -4.21 -12.28
N LYS A 101 10.07 -3.76 -11.63
CA LYS A 101 9.28 -4.52 -10.64
C LYS A 101 7.78 -4.49 -10.98
N ARG A 102 7.45 -4.64 -12.26
CA ARG A 102 6.07 -4.48 -12.76
C ARG A 102 5.09 -5.48 -12.13
N ASP A 103 5.50 -6.74 -11.96
CA ASP A 103 4.67 -7.76 -11.31
C ASP A 103 4.33 -7.40 -9.85
N LEU A 104 5.27 -6.78 -9.15
CA LEU A 104 5.04 -6.31 -7.79
C LEU A 104 4.04 -5.15 -7.77
N LEU A 105 4.22 -4.17 -8.67
CA LEU A 105 3.29 -3.06 -8.81
C LEU A 105 1.88 -3.57 -9.10
N HIS A 106 1.74 -4.50 -10.04
CA HIS A 106 0.45 -5.09 -10.40
C HIS A 106 -0.24 -5.78 -9.21
N LYS A 107 0.50 -6.55 -8.41
CA LYS A 107 -0.02 -7.15 -7.17
C LYS A 107 -0.47 -6.10 -6.15
N MET A 108 0.30 -5.02 -5.98
CA MET A 108 -0.06 -3.91 -5.10
C MET A 108 -1.30 -3.17 -5.59
N ALA A 109 -1.39 -2.87 -6.88
CA ALA A 109 -2.55 -2.23 -7.50
C ALA A 109 -3.82 -3.07 -7.29
N ASN A 110 -3.76 -4.37 -7.55
CA ASN A 110 -4.86 -5.30 -7.30
C ASN A 110 -5.27 -5.36 -5.83
N ALA A 111 -4.31 -5.38 -4.90
CA ALA A 111 -4.60 -5.36 -3.48
C ALA A 111 -5.30 -4.05 -3.06
N ILE A 112 -4.86 -2.89 -3.57
CA ILE A 112 -5.51 -1.59 -3.33
C ILE A 112 -6.96 -1.63 -3.80
N VAL A 113 -7.23 -2.11 -5.01
CA VAL A 113 -8.59 -2.22 -5.56
C VAL A 113 -9.46 -3.15 -4.71
N ASN A 114 -8.96 -4.31 -4.34
CA ASN A 114 -9.67 -5.30 -3.53
C ASN A 114 -10.01 -4.80 -2.12
N LEU A 115 -9.18 -3.93 -1.57
CA LEU A 115 -9.36 -3.35 -0.24
C LEU A 115 -10.18 -2.05 -0.25
N SER A 116 -10.28 -1.36 -1.38
CA SER A 116 -10.93 -0.04 -1.50
C SER A 116 -12.41 -0.03 -1.08
N GLY A 117 -13.10 -1.17 -1.20
CA GLY A 117 -14.49 -1.33 -0.77
C GLY A 117 -14.68 -1.66 0.71
N LYS A 118 -13.59 -1.83 1.48
CA LYS A 118 -13.65 -2.16 2.90
C LYS A 118 -13.65 -0.89 3.76
N SER A 119 -14.50 -0.85 4.78
CA SER A 119 -14.51 0.25 5.75
C SER A 119 -13.40 0.03 6.78
N PHE A 120 -12.38 0.86 6.75
CA PHE A 120 -11.33 0.92 7.77
C PHE A 120 -10.89 2.37 7.97
N PRO A 121 -10.42 2.74 9.17
CA PRO A 121 -9.95 4.09 9.42
C PRO A 121 -8.69 4.36 8.62
N LEU A 122 -8.75 5.35 7.74
CA LEU A 122 -7.58 5.86 7.03
C LEU A 122 -6.97 6.98 7.87
N ASP A 123 -5.72 6.82 8.25
CA ASP A 123 -4.94 7.91 8.83
C ASP A 123 -4.25 8.70 7.71
N TYR A 124 -4.83 9.83 7.34
CA TYR A 124 -4.29 10.69 6.30
C TYR A 124 -3.00 11.43 6.70
N SER A 125 -2.57 11.30 7.96
CA SER A 125 -1.33 11.90 8.44
C SER A 125 -0.08 11.15 7.97
N PHE A 126 -0.24 9.98 7.33
CA PHE A 126 0.88 9.29 6.70
C PHE A 126 1.40 10.11 5.53
N GLU A 127 2.50 10.81 5.78
CA GLU A 127 3.29 11.39 4.69
C GLU A 127 3.63 10.30 3.66
N SER A 128 3.45 10.65 2.40
CA SER A 128 3.57 9.80 1.22
C SER A 128 4.79 8.85 1.26
N SER A 129 4.61 7.69 1.86
CA SER A 129 5.53 6.58 1.66
C SER A 129 5.28 5.94 0.30
N MET A 130 6.26 5.28 -0.27
CA MET A 130 6.13 4.56 -1.57
C MET A 130 5.14 3.38 -1.51
N THR A 131 4.61 3.07 -0.31
CA THR A 131 3.68 1.95 -0.07
C THR A 131 2.21 2.25 -0.29
N GLY A 132 1.83 3.53 -0.44
CA GLY A 132 0.41 3.90 -0.42
C GLY A 132 -0.15 4.01 1.01
N ILE A 133 -1.45 4.26 1.10
CA ILE A 133 -2.16 4.46 2.37
C ILE A 133 -3.01 3.23 2.70
N ILE A 134 -3.66 2.65 1.69
CA ILE A 134 -4.64 1.56 1.89
C ILE A 134 -3.98 0.31 2.45
N LEU A 135 -2.88 -0.15 1.85
CA LEU A 135 -2.21 -1.37 2.28
C LEU A 135 -1.67 -1.30 3.71
N PRO A 136 -0.88 -0.27 4.09
CA PRO A 136 -0.42 -0.11 5.46
C PRO A 136 -1.55 0.04 6.48
N SER A 137 -2.58 0.83 6.15
CA SER A 137 -3.72 1.02 7.05
C SER A 137 -4.49 -0.27 7.28
N TYR A 138 -4.66 -1.08 6.24
CA TYR A 138 -5.32 -2.38 6.34
C TYR A 138 -4.47 -3.39 7.13
N HIS A 139 -3.17 -3.42 6.91
CA HIS A 139 -2.23 -4.24 7.67
C HIS A 139 -2.31 -3.94 9.17
N LEU A 140 -2.17 -2.67 9.56
CA LEU A 140 -2.29 -2.22 10.95
C LEU A 140 -3.66 -2.53 11.56
N LEU A 141 -4.75 -2.43 10.78
CA LEU A 141 -6.09 -2.78 11.26
C LEU A 141 -6.19 -4.27 11.60
N ILE A 142 -5.66 -5.14 10.76
CA ILE A 142 -5.66 -6.58 11.00
C ILE A 142 -4.82 -6.93 12.22
N GLU A 143 -3.64 -6.34 12.36
CA GLU A 143 -2.77 -6.54 13.53
C GLU A 143 -3.46 -6.16 14.83
N ARG A 144 -4.22 -5.06 14.84
CA ARG A 144 -4.92 -4.59 16.05
C ARG A 144 -6.17 -5.40 16.40
N ASN A 145 -6.91 -5.87 15.40
CA ASN A 145 -8.24 -6.46 15.58
C ASN A 145 -8.27 -7.99 15.43
N ASN A 146 -7.15 -8.64 15.20
CA ASN A 146 -7.11 -10.08 15.01
C ASN A 146 -7.33 -10.81 16.35
N LYS A 147 -8.33 -11.71 16.40
CA LYS A 147 -8.60 -12.54 17.58
C LYS A 147 -7.40 -13.41 17.98
N ASN A 148 -6.58 -13.80 17.02
CA ASN A 148 -5.38 -14.59 17.24
C ASN A 148 -4.30 -13.79 17.99
N VAL A 149 -4.23 -12.47 17.83
CA VAL A 149 -3.32 -11.58 18.58
C VAL A 149 -3.51 -11.74 20.09
N ALA A 150 -4.75 -11.77 20.54
CA ALA A 150 -5.05 -11.96 21.97
C ALA A 150 -4.66 -13.36 22.48
N ALA A 151 -4.73 -14.38 21.62
CA ALA A 151 -4.30 -15.73 21.95
C ALA A 151 -2.76 -15.81 22.10
N ILE A 152 -2.03 -15.24 21.14
CA ILE A 152 -0.56 -15.19 21.17
C ILE A 152 -0.05 -14.39 22.37
N ARG A 153 -0.64 -13.26 22.70
CA ARG A 153 -0.28 -12.50 23.90
C ARG A 153 -0.49 -13.29 25.18
N ARG A 154 -1.56 -14.09 25.26
CA ARG A 154 -1.79 -14.97 26.41
C ARG A 154 -0.75 -16.07 26.50
N GLU A 155 -0.36 -16.65 25.38
CA GLU A 155 0.68 -17.69 25.31
C GLU A 155 2.05 -17.12 25.72
N MET A 156 2.42 -15.95 25.21
CA MET A 156 3.65 -15.24 25.60
C MET A 156 3.68 -14.95 27.11
N LYS A 157 2.57 -14.48 27.65
CA LYS A 157 2.44 -14.25 29.11
C LYS A 157 2.59 -15.56 29.91
N ALA A 158 2.00 -16.64 29.45
CA ALA A 158 2.11 -17.95 30.08
C ALA A 158 3.55 -18.50 30.05
N ASN A 159 4.28 -18.23 28.98
CA ASN A 159 5.66 -18.66 28.80
C ASN A 159 6.68 -17.73 29.49
N GLY A 160 6.26 -16.60 30.04
CA GLY A 160 7.06 -15.68 30.85
C GLY A 160 8.24 -15.05 30.11
N LYS A 161 8.12 -14.83 28.77
CA LYS A 161 9.21 -14.23 27.99
C LYS A 161 8.67 -13.33 26.90
N ALA A 162 8.93 -12.03 27.03
CA ALA A 162 8.62 -11.01 26.01
C ALA A 162 9.84 -10.79 25.07
N ILE A 163 10.21 -11.83 24.32
CA ILE A 163 11.39 -11.81 23.45
C ILE A 163 10.98 -11.39 22.03
N CYS A 164 11.68 -10.39 21.47
CA CYS A 164 11.52 -9.98 20.09
C CYS A 164 12.07 -11.03 19.12
N ASN A 165 11.25 -11.52 18.21
CA ASN A 165 11.64 -12.54 17.23
C ASN A 165 12.63 -12.03 16.17
N VAL A 166 12.85 -10.71 16.06
CA VAL A 166 13.79 -10.11 15.09
C VAL A 166 15.15 -9.85 15.73
N CYS A 167 15.20 -9.05 16.80
CA CYS A 167 16.49 -8.63 17.41
C CYS A 167 16.87 -9.41 18.69
N GLY A 168 16.01 -10.31 19.15
CA GLY A 168 16.29 -11.14 20.34
C GLY A 168 16.21 -10.42 21.68
N ILE A 169 15.88 -9.10 21.71
CA ILE A 169 15.76 -8.37 22.97
C ILE A 169 14.64 -8.97 23.82
N ASN A 170 14.93 -9.21 25.10
CA ASN A 170 13.90 -9.57 26.09
C ASN A 170 13.39 -8.30 26.77
N LEU A 171 12.13 -7.95 26.54
CA LEU A 171 11.53 -6.73 27.08
C LEU A 171 11.28 -6.80 28.59
N ASP A 172 11.20 -8.01 29.17
CA ASP A 172 11.08 -8.20 30.62
C ASP A 172 12.35 -7.77 31.39
N ASP A 173 13.51 -7.69 30.71
CA ASP A 173 14.75 -7.20 31.31
C ASP A 173 14.70 -5.66 31.55
N TYR A 174 13.79 -4.96 30.90
CA TYR A 174 13.69 -3.50 30.95
C TYR A 174 12.34 -3.01 31.52
N TYR A 175 11.29 -3.80 31.42
CA TYR A 175 9.92 -3.40 31.75
C TYR A 175 9.22 -4.45 32.59
N THR A 176 8.50 -4.01 33.59
CA THR A 176 7.52 -4.86 34.28
C THR A 176 6.40 -5.16 33.27
N GLU A 177 6.07 -6.43 33.01
CA GLU A 177 5.09 -6.85 32.01
C GLU A 177 5.51 -6.49 30.55
N GLY A 178 6.74 -6.88 30.16
CA GLY A 178 7.27 -6.65 28.80
C GLY A 178 6.38 -7.20 27.69
N GLU A 179 5.55 -8.22 27.96
CA GLU A 179 4.57 -8.76 27.02
C GLU A 179 3.51 -7.73 26.58
N ARG A 180 3.27 -6.66 27.35
CA ARG A 180 2.37 -5.58 26.94
C ARG A 180 3.00 -4.64 25.93
N ILE A 181 4.33 -4.57 25.92
CA ILE A 181 5.11 -3.70 25.05
C ILE A 181 5.42 -4.42 23.75
N LEU A 182 5.48 -5.76 23.78
CA LEU A 182 5.68 -6.55 22.58
C LEU A 182 4.49 -6.37 21.63
N GLU A 183 4.78 -6.05 20.38
CA GLU A 183 3.77 -5.87 19.34
C GLU A 183 3.67 -7.14 18.49
N ILE A 184 2.46 -7.49 18.08
CA ILE A 184 2.22 -8.65 17.22
C ILE A 184 2.16 -8.16 15.79
N HIS A 185 3.11 -8.60 15.00
CA HIS A 185 3.24 -8.30 13.58
C HIS A 185 2.71 -9.46 12.73
N ILE A 186 2.11 -9.14 11.59
CA ILE A 186 1.69 -10.11 10.59
C ILE A 186 2.81 -10.29 9.58
N ASP A 187 3.54 -11.41 9.67
CA ASP A 187 4.63 -11.74 8.74
C ASP A 187 4.11 -12.28 7.41
N LEU A 188 3.20 -11.52 6.80
CA LEU A 188 2.57 -11.84 5.53
C LEU A 188 2.36 -10.58 4.71
N PRO A 189 3.13 -10.37 3.63
CA PRO A 189 2.92 -9.24 2.74
C PRO A 189 1.53 -9.28 2.11
N LEU A 190 0.73 -8.24 2.33
CA LEU A 190 -0.67 -8.17 1.88
C LEU A 190 -0.83 -8.31 0.37
N TYR A 191 0.19 -7.91 -0.40
CA TYR A 191 0.21 -8.01 -1.85
C TYR A 191 0.47 -9.43 -2.39
N LYS A 192 0.89 -10.37 -1.53
CA LYS A 192 1.12 -11.78 -1.93
C LYS A 192 -0.15 -12.63 -1.92
N ASN A 193 -1.25 -12.14 -1.35
CA ASN A 193 -2.49 -12.90 -1.19
C ASN A 193 -3.60 -12.47 -2.16
N ASP A 194 -3.95 -13.36 -3.06
CA ASP A 194 -4.82 -13.10 -4.23
C ASP A 194 -6.32 -12.91 -3.94
N SER A 195 -6.86 -13.01 -2.72
CA SER A 195 -8.30 -12.70 -2.58
C SER A 195 -8.93 -12.86 -1.20
N LYS A 196 -8.32 -13.60 -0.28
CA LYS A 196 -8.83 -13.70 1.11
C LYS A 196 -7.64 -13.73 2.06
N LEU A 197 -7.38 -12.60 2.70
CA LEU A 197 -6.38 -12.59 3.75
C LEU A 197 -6.89 -13.44 4.93
N VAL A 198 -6.55 -14.71 4.93
CA VAL A 198 -6.72 -15.59 6.08
C VAL A 198 -5.41 -15.56 6.84
N VAL A 199 -5.36 -14.77 7.90
CA VAL A 199 -4.21 -14.73 8.81
C VAL A 199 -4.24 -15.94 9.71
N SER A 200 -3.25 -16.80 9.57
CA SER A 200 -3.04 -17.97 10.43
C SER A 200 -2.23 -17.58 11.68
N PRO A 201 -2.32 -18.32 12.79
CA PRO A 201 -1.42 -18.07 13.94
C PRO A 201 0.08 -18.12 13.62
N CYS A 202 0.49 -18.94 12.63
CA CYS A 202 1.88 -19.00 12.18
C CYS A 202 2.37 -17.76 11.41
N ASP A 203 1.44 -16.92 10.95
CA ASP A 203 1.76 -15.66 10.29
C ASP A 203 1.94 -14.51 11.30
N LEU A 204 1.76 -14.79 12.60
CA LEU A 204 1.80 -13.79 13.66
C LEU A 204 3.07 -13.93 14.48
N VAL A 205 3.81 -12.85 14.60
CA VAL A 205 5.13 -12.83 15.23
C VAL A 205 5.22 -11.71 16.27
N GLY A 206 5.75 -12.01 17.44
CA GLY A 206 6.00 -11.01 18.48
C GLY A 206 7.30 -10.27 18.23
N ILE A 207 7.24 -8.95 18.08
CA ILE A 207 8.41 -8.11 17.85
C ILE A 207 8.40 -6.87 18.74
N CYS A 208 9.57 -6.31 19.06
CA CYS A 208 9.65 -5.07 19.82
C CYS A 208 9.19 -3.86 18.98
N PRO A 209 8.77 -2.73 19.59
CA PRO A 209 8.31 -1.56 18.86
C PRO A 209 9.31 -1.01 17.84
N ALA A 210 10.62 -1.12 18.12
CA ALA A 210 11.65 -0.67 17.19
C ALA A 210 11.68 -1.53 15.92
N CYS A 211 11.65 -2.86 16.08
CA CYS A 211 11.58 -3.79 14.95
C CYS A 211 10.25 -3.68 14.18
N HIS A 212 9.14 -3.44 14.89
CA HIS A 212 7.84 -3.20 14.27
C HIS A 212 7.84 -1.92 13.43
N LYS A 213 8.41 -0.85 13.96
CA LYS A 213 8.60 0.39 13.19
C LYS A 213 9.47 0.16 11.94
N LEU A 214 10.51 -0.67 12.06
CA LEU A 214 11.37 -1.03 10.93
C LEU A 214 10.59 -1.85 9.89
N ALA A 215 9.80 -2.84 10.31
CA ALA A 215 8.96 -3.64 9.42
C ALA A 215 8.03 -2.78 8.56
N HIS A 216 7.44 -1.76 9.16
CA HIS A 216 6.55 -0.83 8.46
C HIS A 216 7.27 0.35 7.76
N SER A 217 8.59 0.42 7.82
CA SER A 217 9.36 1.48 7.13
C SER A 217 9.69 1.12 5.69
N SER A 218 9.66 -0.16 5.34
CA SER A 218 9.90 -0.63 3.97
C SER A 218 8.58 -0.86 3.23
N PRO A 219 8.43 -0.31 2.03
CA PRO A 219 7.24 -0.54 1.21
C PRO A 219 7.09 -1.98 0.70
N LEU A 220 8.13 -2.78 0.76
CA LEU A 220 8.20 -4.04 0.04
C LEU A 220 8.30 -5.26 0.95
N ASP A 221 8.82 -5.11 2.16
CA ASP A 221 9.19 -6.23 3.01
C ASP A 221 8.62 -6.06 4.40
N TYR A 222 7.49 -6.68 4.63
CA TYR A 222 6.96 -6.94 5.96
C TYR A 222 7.44 -8.30 6.50
N GLU A 223 8.25 -9.03 5.75
CA GLU A 223 8.76 -10.33 6.15
C GLU A 223 9.91 -10.17 7.15
N ILE A 224 9.80 -10.85 8.28
CA ILE A 224 10.76 -10.74 9.39
C ILE A 224 12.19 -11.10 8.97
N LYS A 225 12.36 -12.14 8.14
CA LYS A 225 13.67 -12.53 7.62
C LYS A 225 14.42 -11.41 6.88
N GLU A 226 13.69 -10.45 6.33
CA GLU A 226 14.31 -9.31 5.64
C GLU A 226 14.77 -8.23 6.61
N LEU A 227 14.24 -8.23 7.85
CA LEU A 227 14.61 -7.27 8.88
C LEU A 227 15.95 -7.61 9.55
N GLU A 228 16.33 -8.89 9.58
CA GLU A 228 17.55 -9.36 10.23
C GLU A 228 18.81 -8.66 9.68
N LYS A 229 18.82 -8.31 8.40
CA LYS A 229 19.94 -7.60 7.77
C LYS A 229 20.15 -6.15 8.28
N TYR A 230 19.17 -5.59 8.97
CA TYR A 230 19.25 -4.24 9.56
C TYR A 230 19.62 -4.27 11.05
N ILE A 231 19.71 -5.45 11.66
CA ILE A 231 20.11 -5.64 13.05
C ILE A 231 21.64 -5.75 13.11
N ARG A 232 22.26 -5.04 14.05
CA ARG A 232 23.72 -5.04 14.26
C ARG A 232 24.11 -5.92 15.44
#